data_761b79886814fdb43de85dbc1d71fefd
#
_entry.id   761b79886814fdb43de85dbc1d71fefd
#
_cell.length_a   1.000
_cell.length_b   1.000
_cell.length_c   1.000
_cell.angle_alpha   90.00
_cell.angle_beta   90.00
_cell.angle_gamma   90.00
#
_symmetry.space_group_name_H-M   'P 1'
#
loop_
_entity.id
_entity.type
_entity.pdbx_description
1 polymer ?
#
loop_
_entity_poly.entity_id
_entity_poly.type
_entity_poly.pdbx_seq_one_letter_code
_entity_poly.pdbx_strand_id
1 'polypeptide(L)'
;AGTYTISASYGDNPVLALDAPYYLGDTTNVVIKEGEQKKITLSCKVANALASASFPTDTELKKIFSSYWVKVVVGKSSCKLTSDSKKSAYFQAEKQVAFYFEGTKVSGKDFSEELKHKDLPSVLKAGHHVKLTLKLSDDLLLDVAKVEIKKETITSDIPMDWLPKPKVEAEGFENNILSFAETETKTAILNL
;
A
#
# COMPACT_ATOMS: atom_id res chain seq x y z
N ALA A 1 -33.25 -11.12 -12.73
CA ALA A 1 -32.74 -9.93 -13.44
C ALA A 1 -32.48 -8.82 -12.43
N GLY A 2 -31.36 -8.07 -12.58
CA GLY A 2 -31.04 -6.99 -11.64
C GLY A 2 -29.84 -6.19 -12.07
N THR A 3 -29.55 -5.13 -11.29
CA THR A 3 -28.36 -4.29 -11.43
C THR A 3 -27.45 -4.54 -10.24
N TYR A 4 -26.19 -4.85 -10.50
CA TYR A 4 -25.23 -5.29 -9.49
C TYR A 4 -24.00 -4.38 -9.47
N THR A 5 -23.38 -4.27 -8.31
CA THR A 5 -22.00 -3.82 -8.14
C THR A 5 -21.15 -5.06 -7.85
N ILE A 6 -20.06 -5.21 -8.58
CA ILE A 6 -19.13 -6.31 -8.41
C ILE A 6 -17.79 -5.72 -7.99
N SER A 7 -17.25 -6.19 -6.88
CA SER A 7 -15.97 -5.76 -6.36
C SER A 7 -15.03 -6.97 -6.19
N ALA A 8 -13.75 -6.75 -6.40
CA ALA A 8 -12.70 -7.71 -6.10
C ALA A 8 -11.58 -7.02 -5.34
N SER A 9 -11.03 -7.69 -4.34
CA SER A 9 -9.89 -7.19 -3.60
C SER A 9 -8.87 -8.32 -3.37
N TYR A 10 -7.62 -7.93 -3.20
CA TYR A 10 -6.53 -8.85 -2.86
C TYR A 10 -5.58 -8.21 -1.86
N GLY A 11 -5.16 -8.98 -0.87
CA GLY A 11 -4.33 -8.54 0.25
C GLY A 11 -5.14 -7.87 1.36
N ASP A 12 -4.46 -7.62 2.47
CA ASP A 12 -5.00 -6.88 3.59
C ASP A 12 -4.74 -5.38 3.41
N ASN A 13 -5.63 -4.54 3.93
CA ASN A 13 -5.45 -3.09 3.94
C ASN A 13 -5.20 -2.58 5.37
N PRO A 14 -4.07 -2.94 6.00
CA PRO A 14 -3.72 -2.45 7.33
C PRO A 14 -3.53 -0.93 7.31
N VAL A 15 -3.66 -0.29 8.47
CA VAL A 15 -3.38 1.15 8.58
C VAL A 15 -1.98 1.47 8.08
N LEU A 16 -1.00 0.63 8.42
CA LEU A 16 0.39 0.72 7.99
C LEU A 16 1.06 -0.65 8.19
N ALA A 17 1.75 -1.15 7.16
CA ALA A 17 2.60 -2.34 7.24
C ALA A 17 3.71 -2.30 6.19
N LEU A 18 4.76 -3.11 6.37
CA LEU A 18 5.81 -3.30 5.37
C LEU A 18 5.38 -4.35 4.36
N ASP A 19 5.66 -4.09 3.08
CA ASP A 19 5.41 -4.99 1.95
C ASP A 19 3.99 -5.60 1.91
N ALA A 20 2.99 -4.78 2.22
CA ALA A 20 1.59 -5.18 2.27
C ALA A 20 0.76 -4.43 1.21
N PRO A 21 0.93 -4.73 -0.09
CA PRO A 21 0.12 -4.13 -1.13
C PRO A 21 -1.33 -4.61 -1.01
N TYR A 22 -2.26 -3.69 -1.16
CA TYR A 22 -3.69 -3.96 -1.23
C TYR A 22 -4.23 -3.54 -2.59
N TYR A 23 -4.92 -4.44 -3.25
CA TYR A 23 -5.51 -4.22 -4.57
C TYR A 23 -7.02 -4.18 -4.45
N LEU A 24 -7.64 -3.27 -5.18
CA LEU A 24 -9.09 -3.12 -5.25
C LEU A 24 -9.51 -2.82 -6.69
N GLY A 25 -10.56 -3.45 -7.13
CA GLY A 25 -11.25 -3.17 -8.37
C GLY A 25 -12.74 -3.32 -8.18
N ASP A 26 -13.50 -2.44 -8.79
CA ASP A 26 -14.95 -2.50 -8.77
C ASP A 26 -15.54 -2.14 -10.14
N THR A 27 -16.75 -2.62 -10.37
CA THR A 27 -17.59 -2.17 -11.47
C THR A 27 -19.03 -2.06 -10.98
N THR A 28 -19.67 -0.99 -11.32
CA THR A 28 -21.04 -0.69 -10.92
C THR A 28 -22.00 -0.83 -12.11
N ASN A 29 -23.30 -0.87 -11.82
CA ASN A 29 -24.36 -0.89 -12.84
C ASN A 29 -24.27 -2.08 -13.82
N VAL A 30 -23.82 -3.24 -13.33
CA VAL A 30 -23.83 -4.47 -14.12
C VAL A 30 -25.25 -5.00 -14.18
N VAL A 31 -25.91 -4.82 -15.31
CA VAL A 31 -27.28 -5.33 -15.54
C VAL A 31 -27.19 -6.78 -16.00
N ILE A 32 -27.88 -7.69 -15.33
CA ILE A 32 -28.03 -9.09 -15.72
C ILE A 32 -29.53 -9.36 -15.90
N LYS A 33 -29.92 -9.87 -17.06
CA LYS A 33 -31.29 -10.25 -17.39
C LYS A 33 -31.55 -11.71 -16.99
N GLU A 34 -32.81 -12.09 -16.93
CA GLU A 34 -33.19 -13.46 -16.67
C GLU A 34 -32.58 -14.42 -17.71
N GLY A 35 -31.95 -15.50 -17.23
CA GLY A 35 -31.29 -16.50 -18.09
C GLY A 35 -29.99 -16.01 -18.73
N GLU A 36 -29.51 -14.77 -18.46
CA GLU A 36 -28.29 -14.23 -19.04
C GLU A 36 -27.05 -14.69 -18.25
N GLN A 37 -26.04 -15.21 -18.97
CA GLN A 37 -24.69 -15.40 -18.46
C GLN A 37 -23.81 -14.24 -18.96
N LYS A 38 -23.20 -13.49 -18.03
CA LYS A 38 -22.37 -12.33 -18.38
C LYS A 38 -20.95 -12.50 -17.91
N LYS A 39 -20.00 -12.45 -18.83
CA LYS A 39 -18.57 -12.40 -18.49
C LYS A 39 -18.20 -10.98 -18.14
N ILE A 40 -17.56 -10.81 -16.96
CA ILE A 40 -17.11 -9.51 -16.46
C ILE A 40 -15.62 -9.61 -16.19
N THR A 41 -14.89 -8.60 -16.61
CA THR A 41 -13.46 -8.46 -16.31
C THR A 41 -13.29 -7.27 -15.36
N LEU A 42 -12.69 -7.52 -14.20
CA LEU A 42 -12.33 -6.51 -13.22
C LEU A 42 -10.83 -6.24 -13.29
N SER A 43 -10.46 -4.96 -13.29
CA SER A 43 -9.07 -4.54 -13.17
C SER A 43 -8.82 -4.03 -11.76
N CYS A 44 -8.10 -4.81 -10.96
CA CYS A 44 -7.68 -4.38 -9.64
C CYS A 44 -6.42 -3.52 -9.72
N LYS A 45 -6.39 -2.44 -8.95
CA LYS A 45 -5.26 -1.49 -8.85
C LYS A 45 -4.82 -1.40 -7.40
N VAL A 46 -3.58 -0.97 -7.17
CA VAL A 46 -3.09 -0.66 -5.83
C VAL A 46 -3.98 0.41 -5.20
N ALA A 47 -4.63 0.07 -4.10
CA ALA A 47 -5.61 0.91 -3.41
C ALA A 47 -5.05 1.54 -2.12
N ASN A 48 -3.89 1.11 -1.64
CA ASN A 48 -3.16 1.81 -0.60
C ASN A 48 -2.11 2.77 -1.19
N ALA A 49 -1.54 3.62 -0.34
CA ALA A 49 -0.38 4.44 -0.66
C ALA A 49 0.89 3.75 -0.15
N LEU A 50 2.05 4.17 -0.66
CA LEU A 50 3.31 3.59 -0.21
C LEU A 50 4.43 4.61 -0.11
N ALA A 51 5.43 4.29 0.74
CA ALA A 51 6.64 5.08 0.93
C ALA A 51 7.89 4.20 0.94
N SER A 52 8.96 4.71 0.36
CA SER A 52 10.29 4.12 0.43
C SER A 52 11.34 5.19 0.72
N ALA A 53 12.48 4.77 1.28
CA ALA A 53 13.59 5.67 1.58
C ALA A 53 14.88 5.15 0.97
N SER A 54 15.67 6.08 0.41
CA SER A 54 17.05 5.86 0.01
C SER A 54 17.96 6.68 0.92
N PHE A 55 18.98 6.02 1.45
CA PHE A 55 19.91 6.61 2.41
C PHE A 55 21.21 7.03 1.71
N PRO A 56 21.97 8.00 2.29
CA PRO A 56 23.34 8.23 1.90
C PRO A 56 24.20 6.98 2.07
N THR A 57 25.43 7.02 1.60
CA THR A 57 26.34 5.89 1.76
C THR A 57 26.51 5.53 3.24
N ASP A 58 26.42 4.25 3.54
CA ASP A 58 26.57 3.71 4.91
C ASP A 58 27.83 4.20 5.61
N THR A 59 28.92 4.42 4.85
CA THR A 59 30.22 4.84 5.39
C THR A 59 30.13 6.20 6.08
N GLU A 60 29.32 7.12 5.58
CA GLU A 60 29.18 8.47 6.16
C GLU A 60 28.22 8.46 7.35
N LEU A 61 27.07 7.80 7.20
CA LEU A 61 26.10 7.71 8.28
C LEU A 61 26.64 6.93 9.49
N LYS A 62 27.40 5.87 9.28
CA LYS A 62 28.00 5.06 10.35
C LYS A 62 29.08 5.79 11.16
N LYS A 63 29.62 6.89 10.65
CA LYS A 63 30.48 7.78 11.46
C LYS A 63 29.71 8.54 12.53
N ILE A 64 28.41 8.78 12.30
CA ILE A 64 27.56 9.60 13.16
C ILE A 64 26.58 8.75 13.95
N PHE A 65 26.03 7.71 13.33
CA PHE A 65 24.99 6.85 13.90
C PHE A 65 25.45 5.39 13.98
N SER A 66 25.23 4.77 15.12
CA SER A 66 25.40 3.32 15.30
C SER A 66 24.23 2.53 14.72
N SER A 67 23.03 3.15 14.71
CA SER A 67 21.83 2.63 14.04
C SER A 67 20.94 3.77 13.57
N TYR A 68 20.25 3.59 12.45
CA TYR A 68 19.37 4.61 11.88
C TYR A 68 18.28 3.99 10.97
N TRP A 69 17.17 4.71 10.84
CA TRP A 69 16.04 4.33 9.98
C TRP A 69 15.16 5.55 9.69
N VAL A 70 14.33 5.44 8.67
CA VAL A 70 13.17 6.33 8.52
C VAL A 70 11.97 5.67 9.17
N LYS A 71 11.39 6.33 10.15
CA LYS A 71 10.12 5.93 10.76
C LYS A 71 8.97 6.56 10.00
N VAL A 72 8.06 5.72 9.53
CA VAL A 72 6.79 6.13 8.92
C VAL A 72 5.72 6.03 9.97
N VAL A 73 4.89 7.06 10.12
CA VAL A 73 3.82 7.13 11.12
C VAL A 73 2.50 7.43 10.43
N VAL A 74 1.48 6.62 10.69
CA VAL A 74 0.10 6.82 10.22
C VAL A 74 -0.85 6.57 11.39
N GLY A 75 -1.44 7.64 11.90
CA GLY A 75 -2.24 7.60 13.12
C GLY A 75 -1.45 7.10 14.33
N LYS A 76 -1.83 5.95 14.89
CA LYS A 76 -1.12 5.30 16.01
C LYS A 76 -0.13 4.22 15.57
N SER A 77 -0.08 3.90 14.25
CA SER A 77 0.79 2.88 13.69
C SER A 77 2.11 3.47 13.23
N SER A 78 3.19 2.72 13.39
CA SER A 78 4.49 3.10 12.86
C SER A 78 5.27 1.89 12.36
N CYS A 79 6.11 2.08 11.34
CA CYS A 79 7.09 1.10 10.88
C CYS A 79 8.42 1.77 10.55
N LYS A 80 9.47 0.95 10.37
CA LYS A 80 10.83 1.42 10.09
C LYS A 80 11.23 1.01 8.68
N LEU A 81 11.75 1.96 7.91
CA LEU A 81 12.46 1.74 6.67
C LEU A 81 13.95 1.83 6.97
N THR A 82 14.67 0.75 6.76
CA THR A 82 16.10 0.63 7.08
C THR A 82 16.95 0.61 5.81
N SER A 83 18.21 0.97 5.88
CA SER A 83 19.10 1.03 4.71
C SER A 83 19.42 -0.33 4.11
N ASP A 84 19.38 -1.40 4.91
CA ASP A 84 19.62 -2.79 4.52
C ASP A 84 18.36 -3.49 3.96
N SER A 85 17.19 -2.89 4.16
CA SER A 85 15.92 -3.42 3.68
C SER A 85 15.43 -2.66 2.45
N LYS A 86 15.08 -3.42 1.40
CA LYS A 86 14.41 -2.86 0.20
C LYS A 86 12.89 -2.74 0.36
N LYS A 87 12.39 -2.93 1.58
CA LYS A 87 10.96 -2.92 1.87
C LYS A 87 10.37 -1.54 1.73
N SER A 88 9.11 -1.50 1.31
CA SER A 88 8.29 -0.29 1.28
C SER A 88 7.23 -0.33 2.38
N ALA A 89 6.92 0.82 2.94
CA ALA A 89 5.80 0.98 3.85
C ALA A 89 4.52 1.20 3.05
N TYR A 90 3.54 0.33 3.19
CA TYR A 90 2.20 0.47 2.61
C TYR A 90 1.23 0.94 3.69
N PHE A 91 0.36 1.88 3.35
CA PHE A 91 -0.61 2.44 4.29
C PHE A 91 -1.90 2.87 3.61
N GLN A 92 -2.97 2.92 4.39
CA GLN A 92 -4.26 3.36 3.89
C GLN A 92 -4.15 4.75 3.26
N ALA A 93 -4.63 4.84 2.01
CA ALA A 93 -4.69 6.11 1.31
C ALA A 93 -5.57 7.14 2.03
N GLU A 94 -5.38 8.42 1.72
CA GLU A 94 -6.13 9.56 2.29
C GLU A 94 -5.99 9.69 3.83
N LYS A 95 -5.00 8.99 4.43
CA LYS A 95 -4.62 9.16 5.84
C LYS A 95 -3.43 10.10 5.96
N GLN A 96 -3.38 10.81 7.08
CA GLN A 96 -2.19 11.61 7.40
C GLN A 96 -1.00 10.70 7.68
N VAL A 97 0.12 11.01 7.05
CA VAL A 97 1.41 10.33 7.20
C VAL A 97 2.47 11.33 7.59
N ALA A 98 3.33 10.95 8.51
CA ALA A 98 4.53 11.70 8.89
C ALA A 98 5.76 10.79 8.80
N PHE A 99 6.90 11.40 8.53
CA PHE A 99 8.19 10.73 8.36
C PHE A 99 9.20 11.33 9.33
N TYR A 100 9.93 10.46 10.03
CA TYR A 100 10.97 10.86 10.95
C TYR A 100 12.25 10.15 10.60
N PHE A 101 13.38 10.86 10.62
CA PHE A 101 14.66 10.19 10.69
C PHE A 101 14.97 9.92 12.16
N GLU A 102 15.16 8.67 12.50
CA GLU A 102 15.48 8.23 13.85
C GLU A 102 16.74 7.39 13.85
N GLY A 103 17.46 7.39 14.96
CA GLY A 103 18.64 6.59 15.13
C GLY A 103 19.31 6.79 16.48
N THR A 104 20.32 5.98 16.77
CA THR A 104 21.20 6.16 17.92
C THR A 104 22.55 6.63 17.43
N LYS A 105 23.03 7.76 17.93
CA LYS A 105 24.37 8.27 17.59
C LYS A 105 25.45 7.35 18.14
N VAL A 106 26.66 7.39 17.56
CA VAL A 106 27.82 6.66 18.10
C VAL A 106 28.17 7.07 19.54
N SER A 107 27.75 8.25 19.98
CA SER A 107 27.85 8.72 21.36
C SER A 107 26.84 8.07 22.33
N GLY A 108 25.97 7.19 21.83
CA GLY A 108 24.90 6.54 22.61
C GLY A 108 23.62 7.38 22.79
N LYS A 109 23.56 8.59 22.22
CA LYS A 109 22.37 9.44 22.30
C LYS A 109 21.36 9.10 21.21
N ASP A 110 20.10 8.98 21.57
CA ASP A 110 19.02 8.85 20.60
C ASP A 110 18.80 10.16 19.85
N PHE A 111 18.38 10.02 18.61
CA PHE A 111 18.10 11.12 17.70
C PHE A 111 16.76 10.85 17.01
N SER A 112 15.92 11.87 16.93
CA SER A 112 14.67 11.82 16.18
C SER A 112 14.38 13.21 15.62
N GLU A 113 14.15 13.30 14.32
CA GLU A 113 13.82 14.55 13.64
C GLU A 113 12.76 14.28 12.57
N GLU A 114 11.76 15.14 12.51
CA GLU A 114 10.73 15.08 11.48
C GLU A 114 11.30 15.51 10.13
N LEU A 115 11.17 14.66 9.13
CA LEU A 115 11.59 14.97 7.76
C LEU A 115 10.57 15.93 7.13
N LYS A 116 11.05 17.11 6.75
CA LYS A 116 10.25 18.16 6.11
C LYS A 116 10.83 18.49 4.75
N HIS A 117 9.98 18.59 3.76
CA HIS A 117 10.32 19.06 2.43
C HIS A 117 9.06 19.66 1.79
N LYS A 118 9.24 20.71 0.98
CA LYS A 118 8.11 21.41 0.32
C LYS A 118 7.22 20.51 -0.52
N ASP A 119 7.80 19.47 -1.11
CA ASP A 119 7.11 18.51 -1.97
C ASP A 119 6.69 17.23 -1.24
N LEU A 120 6.91 17.15 0.09
CA LEU A 120 6.52 16.00 0.91
C LEU A 120 5.08 16.18 1.40
N PRO A 121 4.10 15.45 0.83
CA PRO A 121 2.71 15.59 1.24
C PRO A 121 2.47 14.89 2.59
N SER A 122 1.59 15.44 3.38
CA SER A 122 1.08 14.81 4.60
C SER A 122 -0.04 13.78 4.34
N VAL A 123 -0.57 13.74 3.11
CA VAL A 123 -1.63 12.82 2.68
C VAL A 123 -1.32 12.32 1.28
N LEU A 124 -1.42 11.01 1.08
CA LEU A 124 -1.22 10.40 -0.24
C LEU A 124 -2.50 9.71 -0.72
N LYS A 125 -2.72 9.77 -2.02
CA LYS A 125 -3.82 9.08 -2.70
C LYS A 125 -3.47 7.60 -2.95
N ALA A 126 -4.48 6.80 -3.19
CA ALA A 126 -4.33 5.41 -3.60
C ALA A 126 -3.41 5.27 -4.82
N GLY A 127 -2.52 4.29 -4.77
CA GLY A 127 -1.52 4.03 -5.81
C GLY A 127 -0.40 5.07 -5.90
N HIS A 128 -0.30 6.02 -4.97
CA HIS A 128 0.82 6.97 -4.96
C HIS A 128 1.98 6.41 -4.13
N HIS A 129 3.18 6.50 -4.70
CA HIS A 129 4.44 6.13 -4.07
C HIS A 129 5.29 7.37 -3.80
N VAL A 130 5.52 7.69 -2.52
CA VAL A 130 6.50 8.70 -2.15
C VAL A 130 7.88 8.05 -1.98
N LYS A 131 8.88 8.53 -2.72
CA LYS A 131 10.27 8.12 -2.63
C LYS A 131 11.07 9.22 -1.97
N LEU A 132 11.57 8.96 -0.78
CA LEU A 132 12.44 9.87 -0.03
C LEU A 132 13.90 9.57 -0.38
N THR A 133 14.64 10.56 -0.83
CA THR A 133 16.10 10.47 -0.98
C THR A 133 16.76 11.37 0.05
N LEU A 134 17.44 10.75 0.99
CA LEU A 134 18.14 11.45 2.06
C LEU A 134 19.57 11.78 1.64
N LYS A 135 20.10 12.90 2.15
CA LYS A 135 21.51 13.29 2.02
C LYS A 135 22.03 13.81 3.36
N LEU A 136 23.32 13.77 3.54
CA LEU A 136 24.00 14.58 4.56
C LEU A 136 24.32 15.94 3.95
N SER A 137 24.03 17.02 4.66
CA SER A 137 24.50 18.35 4.33
C SER A 137 25.99 18.51 4.71
N ASP A 138 26.61 19.57 4.25
CA ASP A 138 28.03 19.91 4.58
C ASP A 138 28.23 20.07 6.08
N ASP A 139 27.20 20.49 6.82
CA ASP A 139 27.19 20.59 8.28
C ASP A 139 26.89 19.27 9.01
N LEU A 140 26.90 18.13 8.30
CA LEU A 140 26.54 16.81 8.80
C LEU A 140 25.10 16.72 9.34
N LEU A 141 24.23 17.60 8.91
CA LEU A 141 22.79 17.52 9.17
C LEU A 141 22.14 16.63 8.10
N LEU A 142 21.24 15.77 8.51
CA LEU A 142 20.49 14.96 7.57
C LEU A 142 19.31 15.76 7.02
N ASP A 143 19.20 15.81 5.71
CA ASP A 143 18.14 16.53 5.00
C ASP A 143 17.50 15.63 3.94
N VAL A 144 16.30 16.00 3.51
CA VAL A 144 15.62 15.36 2.39
C VAL A 144 16.09 16.04 1.10
N ALA A 145 16.98 15.36 0.37
CA ALA A 145 17.51 15.88 -0.89
C ALA A 145 16.46 15.92 -2.00
N LYS A 146 15.57 14.93 -2.00
CA LYS A 146 14.57 14.76 -3.08
C LYS A 146 13.35 14.00 -2.59
N VAL A 147 12.18 14.49 -2.96
CA VAL A 147 10.92 13.79 -2.84
C VAL A 147 10.38 13.52 -4.25
N GLU A 148 10.16 12.27 -4.59
CA GLU A 148 9.49 11.88 -5.83
C GLU A 148 8.15 11.23 -5.49
N ILE A 149 7.09 11.71 -6.14
CA ILE A 149 5.78 11.10 -6.06
C ILE A 149 5.47 10.49 -7.42
N LYS A 150 5.39 9.18 -7.47
CA LYS A 150 4.99 8.44 -8.67
C LYS A 150 3.63 7.83 -8.45
N LYS A 151 2.80 7.84 -9.49
CA LYS A 151 1.61 7.01 -9.52
C LYS A 151 2.07 5.62 -9.93
N GLU A 152 2.06 4.70 -9.00
CA GLU A 152 2.38 3.30 -9.30
C GLU A 152 1.20 2.70 -10.07
N THR A 153 1.40 2.47 -11.36
CA THR A 153 0.54 1.59 -12.13
C THR A 153 1.24 0.23 -12.12
N ILE A 154 1.06 -0.53 -11.07
CA ILE A 154 1.50 -1.91 -11.05
C ILE A 154 0.45 -2.70 -11.84
N THR A 155 0.67 -2.86 -13.13
CA THR A 155 0.11 -3.96 -13.88
C THR A 155 1.01 -5.16 -13.60
N SER A 156 0.82 -5.86 -12.50
CA SER A 156 1.36 -7.19 -12.40
C SER A 156 0.37 -8.10 -13.10
N ASP A 157 0.77 -8.64 -14.24
CA ASP A 157 0.24 -9.91 -14.72
C ASP A 157 0.67 -10.94 -13.67
N ILE A 158 -0.18 -11.13 -12.65
CA ILE A 158 0.00 -12.21 -11.70
C ILE A 158 -0.38 -13.47 -12.50
N PRO A 159 0.59 -14.36 -12.82
CA PRO A 159 0.24 -15.61 -13.46
C PRO A 159 -0.73 -16.34 -12.53
N MET A 160 -1.92 -16.63 -13.00
CA MET A 160 -2.99 -17.29 -12.20
C MET A 160 -2.56 -18.66 -11.65
N ASP A 161 -1.45 -19.20 -12.11
CA ASP A 161 -0.88 -20.49 -11.69
C ASP A 161 -0.22 -20.42 -10.29
N TRP A 162 0.07 -19.23 -9.78
CA TRP A 162 0.72 -19.00 -8.48
C TRP A 162 -0.28 -18.73 -7.36
N LEU A 163 -1.52 -18.43 -7.70
CA LEU A 163 -2.57 -18.25 -6.71
C LEU A 163 -3.14 -19.63 -6.38
N PRO A 164 -3.25 -20.00 -5.09
CA PRO A 164 -4.11 -21.10 -4.72
C PRO A 164 -5.46 -20.80 -5.37
N LYS A 165 -6.03 -21.78 -6.08
CA LYS A 165 -7.33 -21.60 -6.76
C LYS A 165 -8.27 -20.91 -5.78
N PRO A 166 -8.87 -19.77 -6.14
CA PRO A 166 -9.71 -19.02 -5.22
C PRO A 166 -10.80 -19.95 -4.71
N LYS A 167 -10.82 -20.18 -3.41
CA LYS A 167 -11.87 -20.91 -2.76
C LYS A 167 -13.01 -19.93 -2.54
N VAL A 168 -13.99 -19.94 -3.41
CA VAL A 168 -15.18 -19.12 -3.22
C VAL A 168 -15.99 -19.73 -2.07
N GLU A 169 -15.75 -19.23 -0.87
CA GLU A 169 -16.58 -19.51 0.30
C GLU A 169 -17.53 -18.32 0.49
N ALA A 170 -18.63 -18.33 -0.21
CA ALA A 170 -19.72 -17.40 0.04
C ALA A 170 -21.00 -18.20 0.29
N GLU A 171 -21.73 -17.82 1.31
CA GLU A 171 -23.04 -18.38 1.63
C GLU A 171 -23.95 -18.28 0.40
N GLY A 172 -24.50 -19.41 -0.05
CA GLY A 172 -25.36 -19.49 -1.22
C GLY A 172 -24.68 -19.89 -2.53
N PHE A 173 -23.35 -20.12 -2.55
CA PHE A 173 -22.68 -20.69 -3.72
C PHE A 173 -22.67 -22.23 -3.65
N GLU A 174 -23.24 -22.87 -4.63
CA GLU A 174 -23.08 -24.31 -4.87
C GLU A 174 -22.35 -24.52 -6.21
N ASN A 175 -21.24 -25.25 -6.20
CA ASN A 175 -20.43 -25.54 -7.40
C ASN A 175 -20.02 -24.29 -8.20
N ASN A 176 -19.64 -23.21 -7.53
CA ASN A 176 -19.33 -21.91 -8.13
C ASN A 176 -20.52 -21.21 -8.83
N ILE A 177 -21.72 -21.61 -8.54
CA ILE A 177 -22.95 -21.01 -9.05
C ILE A 177 -23.67 -20.35 -7.88
N LEU A 178 -23.94 -19.05 -7.99
CA LEU A 178 -24.77 -18.31 -7.06
C LEU A 178 -26.21 -18.31 -7.60
N SER A 179 -27.10 -18.97 -6.86
CA SER A 179 -28.53 -19.01 -7.19
C SER A 179 -29.29 -18.01 -6.31
N PHE A 180 -30.17 -17.21 -6.92
CA PHE A 180 -31.03 -16.26 -6.22
C PHE A 180 -32.49 -16.60 -6.44
N ALA A 181 -33.31 -16.37 -5.44
CA ALA A 181 -34.74 -16.22 -5.66
C ALA A 181 -35.05 -14.83 -6.23
N GLU A 182 -36.02 -14.69 -7.12
CA GLU A 182 -36.32 -13.46 -7.87
C GLU A 182 -36.63 -12.21 -7.00
N THR A 183 -36.81 -12.37 -5.71
CA THR A 183 -37.18 -11.30 -4.77
C THR A 183 -36.06 -10.87 -3.82
N GLU A 184 -34.84 -11.44 -3.91
CA GLU A 184 -33.76 -11.18 -2.98
C GLU A 184 -32.66 -10.30 -3.60
N THR A 185 -32.27 -9.26 -2.87
CA THR A 185 -31.05 -8.48 -3.16
C THR A 185 -29.91 -9.04 -2.32
N LYS A 186 -28.90 -9.63 -2.95
CA LYS A 186 -27.70 -10.13 -2.25
C LYS A 186 -26.44 -9.43 -2.77
N THR A 187 -25.54 -9.09 -1.85
CA THR A 187 -24.21 -8.60 -2.19
C THR A 187 -23.23 -9.77 -2.08
N ALA A 188 -22.55 -10.10 -3.16
CA ALA A 188 -21.47 -11.08 -3.15
C ALA A 188 -20.12 -10.35 -3.14
N ILE A 189 -19.27 -10.68 -2.17
CA ILE A 189 -17.88 -10.20 -2.10
C ILE A 189 -17.00 -11.39 -2.46
N LEU A 190 -16.21 -11.23 -3.52
CA LEU A 190 -15.20 -12.21 -3.91
C LEU A 190 -13.86 -11.74 -3.28
N ASN A 191 -13.36 -12.49 -2.30
CA ASN A 191 -12.00 -12.36 -1.80
C ASN A 191 -11.12 -13.35 -2.56
N LEU A 192 -10.14 -12.83 -3.27
CA LEU A 192 -9.15 -13.60 -4.05
C LEU A 192 -7.86 -13.76 -3.27
#